data_2e37e126ce0e88a489e4636e444db2cc
#
_entry.id   2e37e126ce0e88a489e4636e444db2cc
#
_cell.length_a   1.000
_cell.length_b   1.000
_cell.length_c   1.000
_cell.angle_alpha   90.00
_cell.angle_beta   90.00
_cell.angle_gamma   90.00
#
_symmetry.space_group_name_H-M   'P 1'
#
loop_
_entity.id
_entity.type
_entity.pdbx_description
1 polymer ?
#
loop_
_entity_poly.entity_id
_entity_poly.type
_entity_poly.pdbx_seq_one_letter_code
_entity_poly.pdbx_strand_id
1 'polypeptide(L)'
;MSRLSSHLNSAYIAAASRLEGRAARPRAVAYVESYDDILFWRDALSEAAPHVQFEVVLPSRLTLGRGKKIALANRLGPHMIACVDADYDFLMQGATPTSEMVCRSPYVVHTFVYAIENLQCHAEVLDRVCVMATLNDRVIFDFRAFLTA
;
A
#
# COMPACT_ATOMS: atom_id res chain seq x y z
N MET A 1 -14.44 -14.37 24.63
CA MET A 1 -13.23 -14.64 23.84
C MET A 1 -12.63 -13.29 23.46
N SER A 2 -11.48 -12.93 24.04
CA SER A 2 -10.76 -11.69 23.70
C SER A 2 -10.26 -11.83 22.25
N ARG A 3 -10.60 -10.87 21.40
CA ARG A 3 -10.24 -10.91 19.99
C ARG A 3 -8.78 -10.51 19.86
N LEU A 4 -7.92 -11.39 19.36
CA LEU A 4 -6.49 -11.16 19.11
C LEU A 4 -6.23 -9.85 18.35
N SER A 5 -7.13 -9.47 17.44
CA SER A 5 -7.02 -8.24 16.65
C SER A 5 -7.06 -6.94 17.47
N SER A 6 -7.68 -6.95 18.65
CA SER A 6 -7.76 -5.75 19.50
C SER A 6 -6.45 -5.44 20.24
N HIS A 7 -5.52 -6.39 20.24
CA HIS A 7 -4.22 -6.28 20.91
C HIS A 7 -3.05 -6.09 19.94
N LEU A 8 -3.30 -6.20 18.63
CA LEU A 8 -2.30 -5.91 17.61
C LEU A 8 -2.06 -4.39 17.58
N ASN A 9 -0.86 -4.01 17.96
CA ASN A 9 -0.38 -2.62 17.87
C ASN A 9 1.11 -2.63 17.54
N SER A 10 1.65 -1.46 17.18
CA SER A 10 3.05 -1.31 16.78
C SER A 10 4.04 -1.86 17.84
N ALA A 11 3.73 -1.69 19.13
CA ALA A 11 4.57 -2.20 20.22
C ALA A 11 4.56 -3.74 20.28
N TYR A 12 3.42 -4.39 20.02
CA TYR A 12 3.34 -5.86 19.94
C TYR A 12 4.17 -6.40 18.78
N ILE A 13 4.09 -5.80 17.60
CA ILE A 13 4.87 -6.20 16.44
C ILE A 13 6.37 -6.00 16.69
N ALA A 14 6.75 -4.89 17.32
CA ALA A 14 8.12 -4.62 17.71
C ALA A 14 8.65 -5.68 18.71
N ALA A 15 7.83 -6.09 19.67
CA ALA A 15 8.19 -7.12 20.64
C ALA A 15 8.33 -8.50 19.97
N ALA A 16 7.39 -8.85 19.09
CA ALA A 16 7.46 -10.11 18.32
C ALA A 16 8.73 -10.19 17.46
N SER A 17 9.07 -9.08 16.77
CA SER A 17 10.30 -9.01 15.97
C SER A 17 11.60 -9.18 16.79
N ARG A 18 11.59 -8.73 18.04
CA ARG A 18 12.76 -8.93 18.96
C ARG A 18 12.94 -10.37 19.40
N LEU A 19 11.87 -11.15 19.46
CA LEU A 19 11.90 -12.57 19.87
C LEU A 19 12.44 -13.49 18.76
N GLU A 20 12.43 -13.06 17.51
CA GLU A 20 12.84 -13.88 16.35
C GLU A 20 14.34 -13.95 16.09
N GLY A 21 15.17 -13.40 16.99
CA GLY A 21 16.63 -13.45 16.89
C GLY A 21 17.24 -12.39 15.97
N ARG A 22 18.54 -12.16 16.14
CA ARG A 22 19.31 -11.05 15.51
C ARG A 22 19.40 -11.10 13.98
N ALA A 23 19.04 -12.23 13.36
CA ALA A 23 19.11 -12.43 11.91
C ALA A 23 17.75 -12.21 11.20
N ALA A 24 16.65 -12.07 11.93
CA ALA A 24 15.35 -11.85 11.35
C ALA A 24 15.17 -10.40 10.89
N ARG A 25 14.60 -10.21 9.71
CA ARG A 25 14.24 -8.87 9.22
C ARG A 25 13.16 -8.25 10.12
N PRO A 26 13.25 -6.94 10.43
CA PRO A 26 12.17 -6.26 11.14
C PRO A 26 10.85 -6.46 10.41
N ARG A 27 9.77 -6.72 11.16
CA ARG A 27 8.43 -6.86 10.60
C ARG A 27 7.65 -5.57 10.73
N ALA A 28 6.85 -5.27 9.71
CA ALA A 28 5.88 -4.19 9.73
C ALA A 28 4.58 -4.63 9.05
N VAL A 29 3.46 -4.09 9.52
CA VAL A 29 2.15 -4.29 8.90
C VAL A 29 1.81 -3.05 8.08
N ALA A 30 1.38 -3.26 6.83
CA ALA A 30 0.90 -2.22 5.94
C ALA A 30 -0.59 -2.43 5.66
N TYR A 31 -1.41 -1.48 6.09
CA TYR A 31 -2.84 -1.47 5.80
C TYR A 31 -3.10 -0.83 4.44
N VAL A 32 -3.90 -1.48 3.61
CA VAL A 32 -4.30 -0.99 2.29
C VAL A 32 -5.82 -0.81 2.21
N GLU A 33 -6.30 -0.10 1.19
CA GLU A 33 -7.71 0.25 1.05
C GLU A 33 -8.56 -0.91 0.52
N SER A 34 -8.01 -1.68 -0.42
CA SER A 34 -8.71 -2.76 -1.09
C SER A 34 -7.84 -4.02 -1.29
N TYR A 35 -8.46 -5.11 -1.74
CA TYR A 35 -7.73 -6.34 -2.07
C TYR A 35 -6.81 -6.16 -3.28
N ASP A 36 -7.20 -5.33 -4.23
CA ASP A 36 -6.49 -5.13 -5.49
C ASP A 36 -5.17 -4.37 -5.24
N ASP A 37 -5.10 -3.59 -4.16
CA ASP A 37 -3.92 -2.82 -3.76
C ASP A 37 -2.81 -3.68 -3.15
N ILE A 38 -3.15 -4.88 -2.65
CA ILE A 38 -2.22 -5.73 -1.87
C ILE A 38 -0.97 -6.06 -2.68
N LEU A 39 -1.13 -6.47 -3.94
CA LEU A 39 0.00 -6.86 -4.77
C LEU A 39 0.90 -5.67 -5.08
N PHE A 40 0.30 -4.56 -5.48
CA PHE A 40 1.02 -3.33 -5.80
C PHE A 40 1.87 -2.84 -4.62
N TRP A 41 1.24 -2.67 -3.45
CA TRP A 41 1.94 -2.15 -2.28
C TRP A 41 2.97 -3.13 -1.71
N ARG A 42 2.72 -4.44 -1.79
CA ARG A 42 3.70 -5.45 -1.38
C ARG A 42 4.98 -5.33 -2.21
N ASP A 43 4.83 -5.20 -3.52
CA ASP A 43 5.98 -5.14 -4.43
C ASP A 43 6.72 -3.79 -4.26
N ALA A 44 5.99 -2.67 -4.21
CA ALA A 44 6.56 -1.35 -3.97
C ALA A 44 7.32 -1.23 -2.65
N LEU A 45 6.74 -1.73 -1.55
CA LEU A 45 7.37 -1.71 -0.23
C LEU A 45 8.58 -2.63 -0.16
N SER A 46 8.53 -3.80 -0.82
CA SER A 46 9.63 -4.74 -0.86
C SER A 46 10.83 -4.20 -1.64
N GLU A 47 10.58 -3.43 -2.68
CA GLU A 47 11.61 -2.74 -3.45
C GLU A 47 12.19 -1.55 -2.68
N ALA A 48 11.34 -0.73 -2.07
CA ALA A 48 11.76 0.47 -1.34
C ALA A 48 12.52 0.14 -0.04
N ALA A 49 12.16 -0.94 0.65
CA ALA A 49 12.77 -1.32 1.91
C ALA A 49 13.01 -2.84 2.03
N PRO A 50 13.96 -3.41 1.26
CA PRO A 50 14.19 -4.85 1.18
C PRO A 50 14.68 -5.47 2.49
N HIS A 51 15.11 -4.65 3.44
CA HIS A 51 15.54 -5.08 4.78
C HIS A 51 14.37 -5.24 5.76
N VAL A 52 13.15 -4.82 5.41
CA VAL A 52 11.93 -4.95 6.22
C VAL A 52 11.03 -6.01 5.61
N GLN A 53 10.42 -6.83 6.44
CA GLN A 53 9.38 -7.77 6.03
C GLN A 53 8.01 -7.13 6.24
N PHE A 54 7.34 -6.75 5.15
CA PHE A 54 6.01 -6.18 5.21
C PHE A 54 4.94 -7.26 5.10
N GLU A 55 3.95 -7.20 5.99
CA GLU A 55 2.70 -7.93 5.89
C GLU A 55 1.62 -6.96 5.41
N VAL A 56 1.27 -7.04 4.12
CA VAL A 56 0.28 -6.15 3.50
C VAL A 56 -1.11 -6.75 3.64
N VAL A 57 -1.98 -6.07 4.35
CA VAL A 57 -3.30 -6.60 4.75
C VAL A 57 -4.38 -5.53 4.69
N LEU A 58 -5.61 -5.99 4.57
CA LEU A 58 -6.77 -5.12 4.82
C LEU A 58 -6.97 -4.89 6.31
N PRO A 59 -7.46 -3.71 6.71
CA PRO A 59 -7.92 -3.48 8.08
C PRO A 59 -9.01 -4.49 8.45
N SER A 60 -8.98 -4.96 9.70
CA SER A 60 -9.88 -6.01 10.17
C SER A 60 -11.35 -5.68 9.93
N ARG A 61 -12.07 -6.62 9.32
CA ARG A 61 -13.44 -6.54 8.80
C ARG A 61 -14.55 -6.33 9.83
N LEU A 62 -14.26 -6.24 11.11
CA LEU A 62 -15.29 -6.52 12.13
C LEU A 62 -16.25 -5.38 12.42
N THR A 63 -16.01 -4.18 11.90
CA THR A 63 -16.87 -3.04 12.27
C THR A 63 -17.20 -2.04 11.17
N LEU A 64 -16.43 -1.91 10.10
CA LEU A 64 -16.66 -0.78 9.19
C LEU A 64 -16.00 -1.05 7.83
N GLY A 65 -16.74 -1.18 6.79
CA GLY A 65 -16.39 -1.13 5.38
C GLY A 65 -14.90 -1.19 4.94
N ARG A 66 -14.66 -0.93 3.69
CA ARG A 66 -13.32 -0.82 3.09
C ARG A 66 -12.98 0.65 2.85
N GLY A 67 -11.72 0.93 2.50
CA GLY A 67 -11.27 2.22 1.98
C GLY A 67 -10.38 3.00 2.93
N LYS A 68 -9.91 4.11 2.43
CA LYS A 68 -8.90 4.99 3.03
C LYS A 68 -9.16 5.33 4.50
N LYS A 69 -10.35 5.78 4.84
CA LYS A 69 -10.68 6.17 6.22
C LYS A 69 -10.44 5.05 7.24
N ILE A 70 -10.62 3.80 6.82
CA ILE A 70 -10.44 2.64 7.69
C ILE A 70 -8.97 2.26 7.79
N ALA A 71 -8.23 2.32 6.68
CA ALA A 71 -6.78 2.14 6.69
C ALA A 71 -6.13 3.17 7.63
N LEU A 72 -6.55 4.43 7.56
CA LEU A 72 -6.04 5.53 8.38
C LEU A 72 -6.53 5.50 9.83
N ALA A 73 -7.68 4.88 10.14
CA ALA A 73 -8.22 4.81 11.51
C ALA A 73 -7.45 3.85 12.43
N ASN A 74 -6.52 3.07 11.91
CA ASN A 74 -5.68 2.18 12.70
C ASN A 74 -4.64 2.98 13.49
N ARG A 75 -4.12 2.36 14.57
CA ARG A 75 -3.05 2.95 15.38
C ARG A 75 -1.72 2.85 14.62
N LEU A 76 -1.49 3.78 13.71
CA LEU A 76 -0.27 3.84 12.91
C LEU A 76 0.96 4.14 13.78
N GLY A 77 2.12 3.64 13.34
CA GLY A 77 3.37 3.78 14.06
C GLY A 77 4.53 3.12 13.29
N PRO A 78 5.74 3.07 13.85
CA PRO A 78 6.94 2.58 13.15
C PRO A 78 6.84 1.17 12.56
N HIS A 79 5.95 0.34 13.10
CA HIS A 79 5.73 -1.04 12.62
C HIS A 79 4.31 -1.25 12.08
N MET A 80 3.52 -0.19 11.92
CA MET A 80 2.15 -0.23 11.42
C MET A 80 1.89 1.01 10.57
N ILE A 81 1.95 0.86 9.27
CA ILE A 81 1.76 1.94 8.30
C ILE A 81 0.45 1.78 7.55
N ALA A 82 -0.02 2.85 6.94
CA ALA A 82 -1.12 2.80 5.97
C ALA A 82 -0.57 3.16 4.58
N CYS A 83 -1.00 2.40 3.58
CA CYS A 83 -0.68 2.64 2.18
C CYS A 83 -1.99 2.93 1.45
N VAL A 84 -2.10 4.13 0.89
CA VAL A 84 -3.35 4.66 0.35
C VAL A 84 -3.13 5.38 -0.97
N ASP A 85 -4.18 5.58 -1.73
CA ASP A 85 -4.13 6.45 -2.89
C ASP A 85 -4.05 7.93 -2.46
N ALA A 86 -3.41 8.74 -3.28
CA ALA A 86 -3.35 10.19 -3.03
C ALA A 86 -4.74 10.82 -3.12
N ASP A 87 -5.52 10.44 -4.13
CA ASP A 87 -6.81 11.04 -4.46
C ASP A 87 -6.73 12.58 -4.45
N TYR A 88 -7.83 13.23 -4.13
CA TYR A 88 -7.87 14.68 -3.88
C TYR A 88 -7.29 15.06 -2.52
N ASP A 89 -7.10 14.09 -1.61
CA ASP A 89 -6.60 14.38 -0.26
C ASP A 89 -5.20 15.01 -0.30
N PHE A 90 -4.33 14.55 -1.20
CA PHE A 90 -3.01 15.15 -1.38
C PHE A 90 -3.11 16.59 -1.93
N LEU A 91 -4.01 16.86 -2.87
CA LEU A 91 -4.21 18.19 -3.44
C LEU A 91 -4.80 19.19 -2.44
N MET A 92 -5.55 18.70 -1.46
CA MET A 92 -6.16 19.54 -0.42
C MET A 92 -5.18 20.03 0.64
N GLN A 93 -3.93 19.54 0.65
CA GLN A 93 -2.81 20.04 1.46
C GLN A 93 -3.13 20.24 2.96
N GLY A 94 -3.93 19.33 3.52
CA GLY A 94 -4.31 19.36 4.95
C GLY A 94 -5.61 20.12 5.25
N ALA A 95 -6.40 20.49 4.24
CA ALA A 95 -7.68 21.17 4.44
C ALA A 95 -8.77 20.30 5.08
N THR A 96 -8.59 18.98 5.11
CA THR A 96 -9.45 18.03 5.83
C THR A 96 -8.62 17.16 6.76
N PRO A 97 -9.21 16.55 7.81
CA PRO A 97 -8.48 15.61 8.67
C PRO A 97 -7.83 14.45 7.90
N THR A 98 -8.49 13.93 6.88
CA THR A 98 -7.94 12.86 6.02
C THR A 98 -6.75 13.38 5.23
N SER A 99 -6.88 14.52 4.58
CA SER A 99 -5.81 15.20 3.85
C SER A 99 -4.60 15.51 4.75
N GLU A 100 -4.85 15.96 5.97
CA GLU A 100 -3.77 16.22 6.93
C GLU A 100 -2.99 14.93 7.26
N MET A 101 -3.68 13.82 7.48
CA MET A 101 -3.03 12.52 7.69
C MET A 101 -2.22 12.07 6.47
N VAL A 102 -2.79 12.18 5.28
CA VAL A 102 -2.11 11.77 4.03
C VAL A 102 -0.86 12.61 3.79
N CYS A 103 -0.93 13.93 4.00
CA CYS A 103 0.18 14.84 3.69
C CYS A 103 1.27 14.88 4.78
N ARG A 104 0.94 14.62 6.03
CA ARG A 104 1.84 14.95 7.16
C ARG A 104 2.20 13.77 8.06
N SER A 105 1.47 12.67 8.01
CA SER A 105 1.80 11.53 8.86
C SER A 105 3.03 10.79 8.33
N PRO A 106 4.07 10.57 9.15
CA PRO A 106 5.23 9.78 8.74
C PRO A 106 4.95 8.28 8.59
N TYR A 107 3.74 7.85 8.94
CA TYR A 107 3.30 6.45 8.88
C TYR A 107 2.23 6.23 7.80
N VAL A 108 2.02 7.21 6.95
CA VAL A 108 1.15 7.09 5.77
C VAL A 108 2.01 7.21 4.52
N VAL A 109 1.95 6.19 3.70
CA VAL A 109 2.55 6.17 2.37
C VAL A 109 1.42 6.33 1.37
N HIS A 110 1.55 7.25 0.46
CA HIS A 110 0.53 7.46 -0.57
C HIS A 110 1.15 7.43 -1.97
N THR A 111 0.33 7.20 -2.99
CA THR A 111 0.74 7.31 -4.38
C THR A 111 1.13 8.77 -4.69
N PHE A 112 2.10 8.99 -5.59
CA PHE A 112 2.43 10.33 -6.08
C PHE A 112 1.51 10.78 -7.23
N VAL A 113 0.67 9.88 -7.71
CA VAL A 113 -0.41 10.11 -8.67
C VAL A 113 -1.75 9.93 -7.97
N TYR A 114 -2.86 10.21 -8.67
CA TYR A 114 -4.20 10.14 -8.08
C TYR A 114 -4.49 8.77 -7.43
N ALA A 115 -4.25 7.67 -8.15
CA ALA A 115 -4.48 6.31 -7.67
C ALA A 115 -3.48 5.32 -8.29
N ILE A 116 -3.40 4.09 -7.74
CA ILE A 116 -2.51 3.05 -8.25
C ILE A 116 -2.77 2.70 -9.71
N GLU A 117 -4.02 2.81 -10.18
CA GLU A 117 -4.38 2.54 -11.57
C GLU A 117 -3.66 3.47 -12.54
N ASN A 118 -3.36 4.69 -12.14
CA ASN A 118 -2.58 5.60 -12.98
C ASN A 118 -1.15 5.08 -13.22
N LEU A 119 -0.60 4.31 -12.30
CA LEU A 119 0.70 3.67 -12.44
C LEU A 119 0.58 2.36 -13.21
N GLN A 120 -0.44 1.55 -12.90
CA GLN A 120 -0.68 0.27 -13.56
C GLN A 120 -1.07 0.42 -15.04
N CYS A 121 -1.82 1.47 -15.37
CA CYS A 121 -2.25 1.77 -16.73
C CYS A 121 -1.27 2.63 -17.53
N HIS A 122 -0.04 2.81 -17.05
CA HIS A 122 0.99 3.46 -17.84
C HIS A 122 1.36 2.64 -19.08
N ALA A 123 1.59 3.29 -20.21
CA ALA A 123 1.79 2.63 -21.51
C ALA A 123 2.84 1.51 -21.47
N GLU A 124 3.98 1.75 -20.84
CA GLU A 124 5.08 0.77 -20.76
C GLU A 124 4.70 -0.46 -19.91
N VAL A 125 3.87 -0.29 -18.90
CA VAL A 125 3.35 -1.39 -18.08
C VAL A 125 2.34 -2.20 -18.88
N LEU A 126 1.43 -1.53 -19.58
CA LEU A 126 0.43 -2.19 -20.43
C LEU A 126 1.08 -3.00 -21.56
N ASP A 127 2.10 -2.45 -22.23
CA ASP A 127 2.88 -3.18 -23.26
C ASP A 127 3.47 -4.48 -22.67
N ARG A 128 4.10 -4.41 -21.52
CA ARG A 128 4.69 -5.59 -20.86
C ARG A 128 3.64 -6.62 -20.46
N VAL A 129 2.52 -6.18 -19.86
CA VAL A 129 1.43 -7.07 -19.47
C VAL A 129 0.83 -7.78 -20.70
N CYS A 130 0.62 -7.06 -21.79
CA CYS A 130 0.10 -7.65 -23.03
C CYS A 130 1.05 -8.68 -23.63
N VAL A 131 2.36 -8.39 -23.66
CA VAL A 131 3.36 -9.36 -24.13
C VAL A 131 3.35 -10.62 -23.26
N MET A 132 3.33 -10.45 -21.94
CA MET A 132 3.30 -11.58 -21.01
C MET A 132 1.99 -12.42 -21.10
N ALA A 133 0.86 -11.74 -21.19
CA ALA A 133 -0.45 -12.40 -21.23
C ALA A 133 -0.71 -13.17 -22.53
N THR A 134 -0.15 -12.71 -23.63
CA THR A 134 -0.34 -13.32 -24.95
C THR A 134 0.75 -14.31 -25.32
N LEU A 135 1.76 -14.51 -24.48
CA LEU A 135 2.93 -15.35 -24.74
C LEU A 135 3.66 -14.97 -26.05
N ASN A 136 3.52 -13.72 -26.48
CA ASN A 136 4.24 -13.18 -27.63
C ASN A 136 5.53 -12.51 -27.15
N ASP A 137 6.52 -12.55 -27.99
CA ASP A 137 7.82 -11.89 -27.77
C ASP A 137 7.89 -10.47 -28.36
N ARG A 138 6.75 -9.97 -28.86
CA ARG A 138 6.66 -8.64 -29.50
C ARG A 138 5.47 -7.85 -28.99
N VAL A 139 5.58 -6.54 -29.03
CA VAL A 139 4.49 -5.59 -28.80
C VAL A 139 3.41 -5.78 -29.88
N ILE A 140 2.17 -6.01 -29.48
CA ILE A 140 1.03 -6.26 -30.38
C ILE A 140 0.26 -4.96 -30.64
N PHE A 141 0.27 -4.04 -29.66
CA PHE A 141 -0.45 -2.79 -29.72
C PHE A 141 0.43 -1.68 -29.15
N ASP A 142 0.44 -0.53 -29.78
CA ASP A 142 1.22 0.63 -29.31
C ASP A 142 0.39 1.45 -28.32
N PHE A 143 0.45 1.07 -27.05
CA PHE A 143 -0.24 1.80 -25.98
C PHE A 143 0.26 3.22 -25.79
N ARG A 144 1.53 3.50 -26.08
CA ARG A 144 2.09 4.84 -26.00
C ARG A 144 1.46 5.77 -27.03
N ALA A 145 1.42 5.35 -28.27
CA ALA A 145 0.75 6.14 -29.34
C ALA A 145 -0.75 6.34 -29.04
N PHE A 146 -1.42 5.28 -28.56
CA PHE A 146 -2.85 5.34 -28.23
C PHE A 146 -3.16 6.31 -27.08
N LEU A 147 -2.34 6.30 -26.02
CA LEU A 147 -2.59 7.16 -24.83
C LEU A 147 -2.11 8.61 -25.03
N THR A 148 -1.36 8.91 -26.09
CA THR A 148 -0.90 10.27 -26.40
C THR A 148 -1.69 10.94 -27.55
N ALA A 149 -2.61 10.23 -28.16
CA ALA A 149 -3.47 10.73 -29.23
C ALA A 149 -4.68 11.51 -28.69
#